data_a82c75faba0ac787a7548167f5af3f1e
#
_entry.id   a82c75faba0ac787a7548167f5af3f1e
#
_cell.length_a   1.000
_cell.length_b   1.000
_cell.length_c   1.000
_cell.angle_alpha   90.00
_cell.angle_beta   90.00
_cell.angle_gamma   90.00
#
_symmetry.space_group_name_H-M   'P 1'
#
loop_
_entity.id
_entity.type
_entity.pdbx_description
1 polymer ?
#
loop_
_entity_poly.entity_id
_entity_poly.type
_entity_poly.pdbx_seq_one_letter_code
_entity_poly.pdbx_strand_id
1 'polypeptide(L)'
;MKTLRNRSWLLAGLWLCGCSPLMKGSVDTFKAAVQGVQPLQITEADVAAVPYAQIKVTTRSSEGIMARLRQEGDLQYWVASGKQVLMTRNGLVERTVGLPPDLESTRFDGPSPFKQGLQNIADGTTSTRQIDIYDGQRVGVTVHSRFRRKGLETVKILDKPYALQRIDEEIDIPALRFSGTNRYWVRPEDGVILQSEQYATPEILLQIVHLRPDWEPAR
;
A
#
# COMPACT_ATOMS: atom_id res chain seq x y z
N MET A 1 -87.14 -17.23 10.07
CA MET A 1 -87.32 -16.06 9.16
C MET A 1 -86.23 -15.10 9.34
N LYS A 2 -85.63 -14.56 8.14
CA LYS A 2 -84.61 -13.53 8.00
C LYS A 2 -83.14 -14.01 8.07
N THR A 3 -82.67 -14.46 7.01
CA THR A 3 -81.77 -13.96 5.91
C THR A 3 -80.45 -13.39 6.38
N LEU A 4 -79.45 -14.25 6.15
CA LEU A 4 -78.01 -13.91 6.11
C LEU A 4 -77.69 -13.00 4.92
N ARG A 5 -76.72 -12.09 5.12
CA ARG A 5 -76.03 -11.41 4.01
C ARG A 5 -74.50 -11.44 4.25
N ASN A 6 -73.85 -12.28 3.43
CA ASN A 6 -72.41 -12.36 3.23
C ASN A 6 -71.80 -11.02 2.87
N ARG A 7 -70.68 -10.63 3.49
CA ARG A 7 -69.74 -9.64 2.95
C ARG A 7 -68.34 -10.22 3.02
N SER A 8 -67.93 -10.71 1.86
CA SER A 8 -66.54 -11.07 1.61
C SER A 8 -65.65 -9.83 1.58
N TRP A 9 -64.63 -9.80 2.41
CA TRP A 9 -63.57 -8.79 2.33
C TRP A 9 -62.38 -9.43 1.69
N LEU A 10 -62.09 -8.98 0.49
CA LEU A 10 -60.86 -9.25 -0.26
C LEU A 10 -59.72 -8.45 0.38
N LEU A 11 -58.82 -9.13 1.03
CA LEU A 11 -57.52 -8.60 1.47
C LEU A 11 -56.55 -8.67 0.28
N ALA A 12 -56.34 -7.55 -0.39
CA ALA A 12 -55.30 -7.35 -1.37
C ALA A 12 -53.97 -7.15 -0.64
N GLY A 13 -53.11 -8.20 -0.65
CA GLY A 13 -51.74 -8.12 -0.15
C GLY A 13 -50.88 -7.30 -1.12
N LEU A 14 -50.44 -6.12 -0.70
CA LEU A 14 -49.36 -5.37 -1.39
C LEU A 14 -48.01 -6.04 -1.11
N TRP A 15 -47.46 -6.68 -2.10
CA TRP A 15 -46.06 -7.08 -2.12
C TRP A 15 -45.20 -5.85 -2.45
N LEU A 16 -44.66 -5.20 -1.43
CA LEU A 16 -43.59 -4.21 -1.57
C LEU A 16 -42.26 -4.94 -1.70
N CYS A 17 -41.86 -5.26 -2.93
CA CYS A 17 -40.47 -5.59 -3.25
C CYS A 17 -39.63 -4.31 -3.24
N GLY A 18 -39.25 -3.87 -2.06
CA GLY A 18 -38.26 -2.82 -1.87
C GLY A 18 -36.84 -3.39 -1.97
N CYS A 19 -36.27 -3.51 -3.15
CA CYS A 19 -34.82 -3.67 -3.30
C CYS A 19 -34.13 -2.37 -2.89
N SER A 20 -33.83 -2.22 -1.60
CA SER A 20 -33.06 -1.10 -1.08
C SER A 20 -31.59 -1.25 -1.49
N PRO A 21 -30.95 -0.24 -2.12
CA PRO A 21 -29.51 -0.27 -2.43
C PRO A 21 -28.63 -0.38 -1.20
N LEU A 22 -29.16 -0.12 0.00
CA LEU A 22 -28.46 -0.29 1.27
C LEU A 22 -28.11 -1.76 1.58
N MET A 23 -28.96 -2.71 1.16
CA MET A 23 -28.68 -4.14 1.42
C MET A 23 -27.52 -4.70 0.59
N LYS A 24 -27.28 -4.17 -0.64
CA LYS A 24 -26.14 -4.59 -1.45
C LYS A 24 -24.80 -4.19 -0.82
N GLY A 25 -24.68 -2.97 -0.31
CA GLY A 25 -23.48 -2.51 0.37
C GLY A 25 -23.12 -3.32 1.61
N SER A 26 -24.14 -3.77 2.40
CA SER A 26 -23.93 -4.58 3.59
C SER A 26 -23.45 -6.02 3.27
N VAL A 27 -23.97 -6.62 2.19
CA VAL A 27 -23.57 -7.96 1.76
C VAL A 27 -22.15 -7.94 1.18
N ASP A 28 -21.79 -6.91 0.42
CA ASP A 28 -20.45 -6.76 -0.15
C ASP A 28 -19.40 -6.49 0.94
N THR A 29 -19.73 -5.69 1.94
CA THR A 29 -18.89 -5.47 3.13
C THR A 29 -18.71 -6.75 3.95
N PHE A 30 -19.77 -7.54 4.13
CA PHE A 30 -19.69 -8.81 4.86
C PHE A 30 -18.87 -9.87 4.08
N LYS A 31 -19.02 -9.94 2.74
CA LYS A 31 -18.21 -10.82 1.89
C LYS A 31 -16.73 -10.44 1.96
N ALA A 32 -16.39 -9.16 1.90
CA ALA A 32 -15.01 -8.69 2.01
C ALA A 32 -14.40 -9.05 3.39
N ALA A 33 -15.17 -8.97 4.45
CA ALA A 33 -14.72 -9.34 5.81
C ALA A 33 -14.47 -10.85 5.98
N VAL A 34 -15.21 -11.70 5.25
CA VAL A 34 -15.12 -13.17 5.37
C VAL A 34 -14.15 -13.78 4.35
N GLN A 35 -14.02 -13.20 3.16
CA GLN A 35 -13.19 -13.75 2.05
C GLN A 35 -11.76 -13.19 1.98
N GLY A 36 -11.41 -12.22 2.83
CA GLY A 36 -10.13 -11.50 2.73
C GLY A 36 -10.08 -10.58 1.50
N VAL A 37 -8.92 -9.94 1.32
CA VAL A 37 -8.67 -9.11 0.13
C VAL A 37 -8.60 -10.03 -1.08
N GLN A 38 -9.54 -9.90 -2.04
CA GLN A 38 -9.44 -10.61 -3.32
C GLN A 38 -8.23 -10.06 -4.08
N PRO A 39 -7.27 -10.91 -4.48
CA PRO A 39 -6.11 -10.46 -5.24
C PRO A 39 -6.53 -9.75 -6.53
N LEU A 40 -6.02 -8.55 -6.73
CA LEU A 40 -6.31 -7.79 -7.93
C LEU A 40 -5.64 -8.47 -9.13
N GLN A 41 -6.44 -8.97 -10.06
CA GLN A 41 -5.94 -9.58 -11.30
C GLN A 41 -5.54 -8.45 -12.26
N ILE A 42 -4.23 -8.22 -12.38
CA ILE A 42 -3.68 -7.17 -13.23
C ILE A 42 -2.84 -7.83 -14.31
N THR A 43 -3.13 -7.52 -15.56
CA THR A 43 -2.38 -8.00 -16.72
C THR A 43 -1.38 -6.93 -17.21
N GLU A 44 -0.39 -7.36 -18.01
CA GLU A 44 0.51 -6.41 -18.69
C GLU A 44 -0.27 -5.43 -19.59
N ALA A 45 -1.36 -5.88 -20.22
CA ALA A 45 -2.21 -5.04 -21.06
C ALA A 45 -2.91 -3.93 -20.25
N ASP A 46 -3.43 -4.25 -19.06
CA ASP A 46 -4.05 -3.26 -18.18
C ASP A 46 -3.05 -2.19 -17.76
N VAL A 47 -1.85 -2.61 -17.40
CA VAL A 47 -0.77 -1.69 -17.02
C VAL A 47 -0.30 -0.85 -18.20
N ALA A 48 -0.18 -1.44 -19.40
CA ALA A 48 0.24 -0.73 -20.61
C ALA A 48 -0.78 0.32 -21.09
N ALA A 49 -2.06 0.11 -20.83
CA ALA A 49 -3.14 1.03 -21.22
C ALA A 49 -3.06 2.38 -20.48
N VAL A 50 -2.35 2.45 -19.36
CA VAL A 50 -2.21 3.68 -18.57
C VAL A 50 -0.84 4.33 -18.84
N PRO A 51 -0.76 5.59 -19.33
CA PRO A 51 0.47 6.23 -19.77
C PRO A 51 1.28 6.83 -18.60
N TYR A 52 1.30 6.17 -17.45
CA TYR A 52 2.03 6.60 -16.25
C TYR A 52 2.78 5.43 -15.63
N ALA A 53 3.83 5.74 -14.87
CA ALA A 53 4.40 4.77 -13.94
C ALA A 53 3.35 4.34 -12.91
N GLN A 54 3.34 3.07 -12.58
CA GLN A 54 2.34 2.49 -11.67
C GLN A 54 3.01 1.61 -10.64
N ILE A 55 2.45 1.65 -9.43
CA ILE A 55 2.77 0.70 -8.37
C ILE A 55 1.51 -0.02 -7.93
N LYS A 56 1.64 -1.28 -7.56
CA LYS A 56 0.64 -2.00 -6.77
C LYS A 56 0.98 -1.85 -5.31
N VAL A 57 0.01 -1.43 -4.51
CA VAL A 57 0.15 -1.30 -3.07
C VAL A 57 -0.85 -2.23 -2.40
N THR A 58 -0.33 -3.07 -1.51
CA THR A 58 -1.13 -4.00 -0.71
C THR A 58 -0.94 -3.69 0.76
N THR A 59 -2.03 -3.60 1.49
CA THR A 59 -2.09 -3.52 2.94
C THR A 59 -2.71 -4.80 3.49
N ARG A 60 -2.85 -4.90 4.80
CA ARG A 60 -3.57 -6.04 5.43
C ARG A 60 -5.03 -6.15 4.96
N SER A 61 -5.67 -5.03 4.62
CA SER A 61 -7.12 -4.94 4.37
C SER A 61 -7.49 -4.50 2.96
N SER A 62 -6.54 -4.08 2.16
CA SER A 62 -6.80 -3.55 0.82
C SER A 62 -5.64 -3.78 -0.14
N GLU A 63 -5.96 -3.83 -1.41
CA GLU A 63 -5.01 -3.86 -2.52
C GLU A 63 -5.48 -2.88 -3.59
N GLY A 64 -4.54 -2.14 -4.19
CA GLY A 64 -4.87 -1.15 -5.21
C GLY A 64 -3.68 -0.76 -6.08
N ILE A 65 -3.97 -0.11 -7.20
CA ILE A 65 -2.98 0.49 -8.08
C ILE A 65 -2.94 1.98 -7.82
N MET A 66 -1.72 2.52 -7.74
CA MET A 66 -1.47 3.94 -7.69
C MET A 66 -0.65 4.36 -8.90
N ALA A 67 -1.05 5.45 -9.54
CA ALA A 67 -0.30 6.07 -10.63
C ALA A 67 0.62 7.18 -10.11
N ARG A 68 1.81 7.31 -10.70
CA ARG A 68 2.70 8.42 -10.37
C ARG A 68 2.18 9.71 -11.02
N LEU A 69 1.61 10.57 -10.18
CA LEU A 69 1.07 11.85 -10.63
C LEU A 69 2.16 12.91 -10.83
N ARG A 70 3.18 12.89 -9.98
CA ARG A 70 4.24 13.91 -9.94
C ARG A 70 5.55 13.31 -9.46
N GLN A 71 6.65 13.90 -9.89
CA GLN A 71 7.99 13.64 -9.36
C GLN A 71 8.74 14.97 -9.20
N GLU A 72 9.37 15.17 -8.04
CA GLU A 72 10.19 16.32 -7.72
C GLU A 72 11.57 15.84 -7.24
N GLY A 73 12.53 15.85 -8.13
CA GLY A 73 13.82 15.23 -7.87
C GLY A 73 13.65 13.74 -7.58
N ASP A 74 14.01 13.33 -6.38
CA ASP A 74 13.92 11.95 -5.88
C ASP A 74 12.59 11.63 -5.16
N LEU A 75 11.71 12.62 -4.96
CA LEU A 75 10.40 12.46 -4.35
C LEU A 75 9.35 12.16 -5.41
N GLN A 76 8.64 11.07 -5.23
CA GLN A 76 7.57 10.59 -6.11
C GLN A 76 6.23 10.61 -5.40
N TYR A 77 5.19 11.13 -6.08
CA TYR A 77 3.82 11.21 -5.61
C TYR A 77 2.95 10.20 -6.33
N TRP A 78 2.45 9.21 -5.60
CA TRP A 78 1.60 8.15 -6.09
C TRP A 78 0.17 8.36 -5.60
N VAL A 79 -0.81 8.27 -6.49
CA VAL A 79 -2.22 8.54 -6.18
C VAL A 79 -3.09 7.38 -6.64
N ALA A 80 -3.97 6.92 -5.76
CA ALA A 80 -5.03 5.97 -6.07
C ALA A 80 -6.33 6.70 -6.43
N SER A 81 -7.24 6.01 -7.12
CA SER A 81 -8.58 6.54 -7.44
C SER A 81 -9.41 6.88 -6.20
N GLY A 82 -9.16 6.21 -5.07
CA GLY A 82 -9.78 6.47 -3.77
C GLY A 82 -9.21 7.66 -2.97
N LYS A 83 -8.43 8.53 -3.61
CA LYS A 83 -7.78 9.71 -3.00
C LYS A 83 -6.66 9.39 -2.00
N GLN A 84 -6.25 8.13 -1.85
CA GLN A 84 -5.05 7.81 -1.08
C GLN A 84 -3.81 8.33 -1.82
N VAL A 85 -2.87 8.88 -1.06
CA VAL A 85 -1.58 9.34 -1.57
C VAL A 85 -0.46 8.64 -0.83
N LEU A 86 0.52 8.17 -1.58
CA LEU A 86 1.78 7.65 -1.07
C LEU A 86 2.90 8.50 -1.64
N MET A 87 3.80 8.96 -0.78
CA MET A 87 5.02 9.64 -1.21
C MET A 87 6.21 8.76 -0.91
N THR A 88 7.05 8.52 -1.92
CA THR A 88 8.28 7.75 -1.76
C THR A 88 9.49 8.58 -2.17
N ARG A 89 10.60 8.46 -1.43
CA ARG A 89 11.88 9.07 -1.76
C ARG A 89 12.96 7.99 -1.87
N ASN A 90 13.52 7.84 -3.04
CA ASN A 90 14.47 6.75 -3.35
C ASN A 90 13.92 5.38 -2.92
N GLY A 91 12.60 5.16 -3.10
CA GLY A 91 11.90 3.92 -2.73
C GLY A 91 11.51 3.77 -1.26
N LEU A 92 11.97 4.64 -0.35
CA LEU A 92 11.47 4.69 1.03
C LEU A 92 10.12 5.40 1.07
N VAL A 93 9.16 4.84 1.81
CA VAL A 93 7.92 5.54 2.15
C VAL A 93 8.25 6.73 3.06
N GLU A 94 7.95 7.94 2.57
CA GLU A 94 8.23 9.19 3.28
C GLU A 94 6.98 9.76 3.94
N ARG A 95 5.82 9.60 3.27
CA ARG A 95 4.53 10.10 3.76
C ARG A 95 3.38 9.28 3.19
N THR A 96 2.28 9.17 3.96
CA THR A 96 1.00 8.64 3.49
C THR A 96 -0.13 9.63 3.74
N VAL A 97 -1.20 9.53 2.97
CA VAL A 97 -2.46 10.24 3.18
C VAL A 97 -3.62 9.31 2.87
N GLY A 98 -4.56 9.21 3.79
CA GLY A 98 -5.75 8.36 3.65
C GLY A 98 -5.48 6.88 3.94
N LEU A 99 -4.42 6.56 4.70
CA LEU A 99 -4.05 5.23 5.20
C LEU A 99 -3.85 5.28 6.72
N PRO A 100 -4.89 5.60 7.50
CA PRO A 100 -4.74 5.86 8.93
C PRO A 100 -4.26 4.63 9.73
N PRO A 101 -3.35 4.84 10.72
CA PRO A 101 -2.69 6.11 11.06
C PRO A 101 -1.67 6.51 9.98
N ASP A 102 -1.82 7.72 9.45
CA ASP A 102 -0.95 8.19 8.38
C ASP A 102 0.46 8.53 8.88
N LEU A 103 1.47 8.19 8.06
CA LEU A 103 2.83 8.68 8.21
C LEU A 103 2.90 10.12 7.69
N GLU A 104 3.16 11.09 8.56
CA GLU A 104 3.21 12.52 8.21
C GLU A 104 4.57 12.95 7.66
N SER A 105 5.64 12.39 8.20
CA SER A 105 6.98 12.73 7.74
C SER A 105 8.01 11.67 8.14
N THR A 106 9.11 11.64 7.38
CA THR A 106 10.31 10.84 7.66
C THR A 106 11.54 11.73 7.47
N ARG A 107 12.41 11.82 8.48
CA ARG A 107 13.64 12.61 8.44
C ARG A 107 14.81 11.81 9.00
N PHE A 108 15.91 11.74 8.26
CA PHE A 108 17.14 11.10 8.76
C PHE A 108 17.96 12.09 9.60
N ASP A 109 18.56 11.60 10.67
CA ASP A 109 19.48 12.36 11.52
C ASP A 109 20.88 12.50 10.88
N GLY A 110 21.12 11.84 9.76
CA GLY A 110 22.36 11.86 8.98
C GLY A 110 22.10 11.52 7.51
N PRO A 111 23.15 11.08 6.77
CA PRO A 111 22.99 10.68 5.38
C PRO A 111 22.00 9.52 5.24
N SER A 112 21.01 9.68 4.34
CA SER A 112 20.06 8.62 4.04
C SER A 112 20.71 7.48 3.29
N PRO A 113 20.63 6.22 3.77
CA PRO A 113 21.10 5.05 3.04
C PRO A 113 20.38 4.87 1.69
N PHE A 114 19.14 5.28 1.61
CA PHE A 114 18.32 5.21 0.38
C PHE A 114 18.85 6.17 -0.70
N LYS A 115 19.30 7.37 -0.30
CA LYS A 115 19.90 8.34 -1.24
C LYS A 115 21.25 7.86 -1.77
N GLN A 116 21.99 7.09 -0.98
CA GLN A 116 23.26 6.50 -1.39
C GLN A 116 23.11 5.26 -2.28
N GLY A 117 21.89 4.72 -2.36
CA GLY A 117 21.54 3.51 -3.07
C GLY A 117 21.76 2.24 -2.25
N LEU A 118 20.67 1.53 -1.95
CA LEU A 118 20.72 0.33 -1.10
C LEU A 118 21.54 -0.80 -1.70
N GLN A 119 21.74 -0.85 -3.03
CA GLN A 119 22.61 -1.84 -3.69
C GLN A 119 24.07 -1.74 -3.21
N ASN A 120 24.50 -0.57 -2.73
CA ASN A 120 25.85 -0.30 -2.27
C ASN A 120 26.00 -0.43 -0.74
N ILE A 121 24.91 -0.66 -0.02
CA ILE A 121 24.96 -0.67 1.46
C ILE A 121 25.80 -1.82 1.98
N ALA A 122 26.68 -1.55 2.94
CA ALA A 122 27.43 -2.59 3.64
C ALA A 122 26.53 -3.35 4.62
N ASP A 123 26.78 -4.66 4.77
CA ASP A 123 26.07 -5.45 5.79
C ASP A 123 26.33 -4.91 7.19
N GLY A 124 25.27 -4.82 8.00
CA GLY A 124 25.35 -4.29 9.36
C GLY A 124 25.34 -2.75 9.45
N THR A 125 25.27 -2.01 8.34
CA THR A 125 25.10 -0.55 8.37
C THR A 125 23.91 -0.18 9.25
N THR A 126 24.06 0.88 10.05
CA THR A 126 22.99 1.41 10.90
C THR A 126 22.61 2.83 10.45
N SER A 127 21.37 3.20 10.69
CA SER A 127 20.90 4.58 10.53
C SER A 127 19.84 4.91 11.57
N THR A 128 19.63 6.20 11.78
CA THR A 128 18.55 6.71 12.64
C THR A 128 17.74 7.69 11.85
N ARG A 129 16.40 7.58 11.95
CA ARG A 129 15.47 8.53 11.40
C ARG A 129 14.38 8.85 12.40
N GLN A 130 13.73 9.96 12.22
CA GLN A 130 12.57 10.37 12.98
C GLN A 130 11.34 10.32 12.08
N ILE A 131 10.23 9.86 12.63
CA ILE A 131 8.93 9.84 11.96
C ILE A 131 7.91 10.61 12.79
N ASP A 132 6.97 11.24 12.08
CA ASP A 132 5.78 11.81 12.66
C ASP A 132 4.57 11.00 12.18
N ILE A 133 3.67 10.63 13.10
CA ILE A 133 2.49 9.82 12.79
C ILE A 133 1.25 10.63 13.15
N TYR A 134 0.32 10.74 12.19
CA TYR A 134 -0.92 11.51 12.38
C TYR A 134 -1.93 10.73 13.23
N ASP A 135 -1.79 10.90 14.54
CA ASP A 135 -2.75 10.44 15.54
C ASP A 135 -2.85 11.42 16.71
N GLY A 136 -2.30 12.63 16.51
CA GLY A 136 -2.36 13.75 17.43
C GLY A 136 -1.22 13.85 18.45
N GLN A 137 -0.32 12.85 18.59
CA GLN A 137 0.70 12.89 19.64
C GLN A 137 2.06 12.25 19.30
N ARG A 138 2.20 11.49 18.22
CA ARG A 138 3.44 10.79 17.89
C ARG A 138 4.31 11.59 16.91
N VAL A 139 5.02 12.60 17.45
CA VAL A 139 5.92 13.48 16.70
C VAL A 139 7.36 13.22 17.11
N GLY A 140 8.29 13.21 16.14
CA GLY A 140 9.72 13.01 16.39
C GLY A 140 10.05 11.63 16.95
N VAL A 141 9.27 10.61 16.57
CA VAL A 141 9.48 9.24 17.04
C VAL A 141 10.74 8.66 16.37
N THR A 142 11.71 8.28 17.18
CA THR A 142 12.98 7.74 16.71
C THR A 142 12.85 6.30 16.25
N VAL A 143 13.32 6.03 15.02
CA VAL A 143 13.45 4.71 14.43
C VAL A 143 14.94 4.40 14.29
N HIS A 144 15.41 3.36 14.96
CA HIS A 144 16.73 2.79 14.77
C HIS A 144 16.68 1.69 13.73
N SER A 145 17.59 1.72 12.78
CA SER A 145 17.65 0.76 11.68
C SER A 145 19.01 0.07 11.61
N ARG A 146 18.99 -1.23 11.28
CA ARG A 146 20.17 -2.01 10.91
C ARG A 146 19.91 -2.76 9.61
N PHE A 147 20.76 -2.55 8.62
CA PHE A 147 20.62 -3.15 7.31
C PHE A 147 21.37 -4.48 7.21
N ARG A 148 20.75 -5.46 6.55
CA ARG A 148 21.29 -6.78 6.27
C ARG A 148 21.21 -7.09 4.78
N ARG A 149 22.34 -7.32 4.16
CA ARG A 149 22.37 -7.83 2.79
C ARG A 149 22.01 -9.31 2.79
N LYS A 150 21.02 -9.67 1.97
CA LYS A 150 20.67 -11.06 1.67
C LYS A 150 21.22 -11.44 0.29
N GLY A 151 20.87 -12.59 -0.23
CA GLY A 151 21.24 -13.01 -1.59
C GLY A 151 20.44 -12.34 -2.68
N LEU A 152 20.73 -12.70 -3.92
CA LEU A 152 19.88 -12.43 -5.06
C LEU A 152 18.65 -13.34 -4.99
N GLU A 153 17.49 -12.75 -5.24
CA GLU A 153 16.21 -13.46 -5.33
C GLU A 153 15.55 -13.16 -6.67
N THR A 154 14.91 -14.18 -7.26
CA THR A 154 14.11 -13.96 -8.46
C THR A 154 12.70 -13.55 -8.06
N VAL A 155 12.35 -12.31 -8.36
CA VAL A 155 11.00 -11.76 -8.13
C VAL A 155 10.27 -11.69 -9.47
N LYS A 156 9.04 -12.22 -9.51
CA LYS A 156 8.18 -12.12 -10.68
C LYS A 156 7.27 -10.91 -10.56
N ILE A 157 7.40 -9.96 -11.49
CA ILE A 157 6.53 -8.77 -11.57
C ILE A 157 5.72 -8.90 -12.85
N LEU A 158 4.40 -9.01 -12.74
CA LEU A 158 3.54 -9.47 -13.81
C LEU A 158 4.07 -10.82 -14.33
N ASP A 159 4.42 -10.90 -15.60
CA ASP A 159 4.96 -12.12 -16.19
C ASP A 159 6.50 -12.15 -16.37
N LYS A 160 7.19 -11.06 -15.93
CA LYS A 160 8.64 -10.92 -16.08
C LYS A 160 9.40 -11.27 -14.82
N PRO A 161 10.41 -12.16 -14.89
CA PRO A 161 11.32 -12.42 -13.77
C PRO A 161 12.41 -11.33 -13.70
N TYR A 162 12.73 -10.91 -12.48
CA TYR A 162 13.81 -9.96 -12.17
C TYR A 162 14.72 -10.58 -11.12
N ALA A 163 16.05 -10.59 -11.36
CA ALA A 163 17.03 -10.97 -10.36
C ALA A 163 17.36 -9.75 -9.49
N LEU A 164 16.89 -9.72 -8.27
CA LEU A 164 16.97 -8.56 -7.38
C LEU A 164 17.78 -8.89 -6.12
N GLN A 165 18.60 -7.93 -5.67
CA GLN A 165 19.31 -7.99 -4.41
C GLN A 165 18.33 -7.71 -3.28
N ARG A 166 18.12 -8.66 -2.38
CA ARG A 166 17.32 -8.42 -1.18
C ARG A 166 18.14 -7.74 -0.10
N ILE A 167 17.60 -6.67 0.46
CA ILE A 167 18.10 -5.96 1.63
C ILE A 167 17.00 -5.96 2.70
N ASP A 168 17.31 -6.44 3.89
CA ASP A 168 16.44 -6.36 5.05
C ASP A 168 16.88 -5.17 5.91
N GLU A 169 15.93 -4.37 6.40
CA GLU A 169 16.12 -3.32 7.37
C GLU A 169 15.42 -3.73 8.67
N GLU A 170 16.19 -4.17 9.66
CA GLU A 170 15.69 -4.42 11.01
C GLU A 170 15.43 -3.07 11.67
N ILE A 171 14.18 -2.77 12.02
CA ILE A 171 13.78 -1.52 12.66
C ILE A 171 13.40 -1.76 14.12
N ASP A 172 13.78 -0.80 14.97
CA ASP A 172 13.40 -0.73 16.37
C ASP A 172 12.90 0.68 16.71
N ILE A 173 11.72 0.75 17.34
CA ILE A 173 11.06 2.00 17.74
C ILE A 173 10.76 1.91 19.24
N PRO A 174 11.74 2.19 20.12
CA PRO A 174 11.61 1.97 21.57
C PRO A 174 10.44 2.70 22.19
N ALA A 175 10.17 3.94 21.75
CA ALA A 175 9.08 4.76 22.26
C ALA A 175 7.69 4.13 22.03
N LEU A 176 7.57 3.28 21.00
CA LEU A 176 6.32 2.58 20.66
C LEU A 176 6.38 1.08 21.02
N ARG A 177 7.47 0.61 21.64
CA ARG A 177 7.70 -0.81 21.92
C ARG A 177 7.47 -1.70 20.68
N PHE A 178 7.95 -1.22 19.55
CA PHE A 178 7.77 -1.88 18.26
C PHE A 178 9.11 -2.24 17.64
N SER A 179 9.20 -3.46 17.13
CA SER A 179 10.31 -3.92 16.30
C SER A 179 9.75 -4.64 15.08
N GLY A 180 10.37 -4.49 13.93
CA GLY A 180 9.94 -5.08 12.68
C GLY A 180 11.08 -5.21 11.68
N THR A 181 10.75 -5.72 10.50
CA THR A 181 11.71 -5.84 9.40
C THR A 181 11.08 -5.34 8.13
N ASN A 182 11.63 -4.26 7.59
CA ASN A 182 11.34 -3.85 6.22
C ASN A 182 12.20 -4.67 5.26
N ARG A 183 11.69 -4.91 4.05
CA ARG A 183 12.38 -5.67 3.02
C ARG A 183 12.36 -4.92 1.71
N TYR A 184 13.50 -4.89 1.03
CA TYR A 184 13.66 -4.20 -0.24
C TYR A 184 14.30 -5.13 -1.25
N TRP A 185 13.69 -5.26 -2.42
CA TRP A 185 14.24 -5.97 -3.56
C TRP A 185 14.74 -4.94 -4.57
N VAL A 186 16.03 -4.83 -4.64
CA VAL A 186 16.76 -3.75 -5.31
C VAL A 186 17.39 -4.28 -6.59
N ARG A 187 17.22 -3.57 -7.68
CA ARG A 187 17.90 -3.87 -8.95
C ARG A 187 19.39 -3.52 -8.80
N PRO A 188 20.31 -4.49 -8.99
CA PRO A 188 21.72 -4.28 -8.70
C PRO A 188 22.38 -3.20 -9.58
N GLU A 189 21.90 -3.04 -10.82
CA GLU A 189 22.51 -2.19 -11.85
C GLU A 189 22.37 -0.69 -11.55
N ASP A 190 21.23 -0.29 -10.98
CA ASP A 190 20.90 1.14 -10.80
C ASP A 190 20.35 1.49 -9.41
N GLY A 191 20.12 0.47 -8.57
CA GLY A 191 19.63 0.67 -7.21
C GLY A 191 18.12 0.95 -7.11
N VAL A 192 17.36 0.81 -8.20
CA VAL A 192 15.92 0.97 -8.16
C VAL A 192 15.28 -0.15 -7.33
N ILE A 193 14.46 0.24 -6.37
CA ILE A 193 13.69 -0.71 -5.55
C ILE A 193 12.44 -1.08 -6.33
N LEU A 194 12.39 -2.32 -6.84
CA LEU A 194 11.25 -2.80 -7.64
C LEU A 194 10.12 -3.38 -6.79
N GLN A 195 10.47 -3.90 -5.62
CA GLN A 195 9.51 -4.40 -4.65
C GLN A 195 9.97 -4.06 -3.25
N SER A 196 9.03 -3.77 -2.36
CA SER A 196 9.33 -3.59 -0.94
C SER A 196 8.17 -4.00 -0.04
N GLU A 197 8.53 -4.32 1.20
CA GLU A 197 7.62 -4.46 2.34
C GLU A 197 8.09 -3.45 3.39
N GLN A 198 7.29 -2.45 3.70
CA GLN A 198 7.69 -1.35 4.58
C GLN A 198 6.62 -1.04 5.62
N TYR A 199 7.02 -0.93 6.86
CA TYR A 199 6.20 -0.33 7.89
C TYR A 199 6.20 1.19 7.72
N ALA A 200 5.09 1.75 7.24
CA ALA A 200 4.86 3.20 7.25
C ALA A 200 4.67 3.67 8.69
N THR A 201 3.89 2.93 9.47
CA THR A 201 3.73 3.05 10.92
C THR A 201 3.76 1.65 11.53
N PRO A 202 3.87 1.47 12.86
CA PRO A 202 3.80 0.14 13.47
C PRO A 202 2.55 -0.65 13.09
N GLU A 203 1.45 0.04 12.80
CA GLU A 203 0.15 -0.55 12.46
C GLU A 203 -0.01 -0.83 10.97
N ILE A 204 0.77 -0.15 10.11
CA ILE A 204 0.59 -0.17 8.65
C ILE A 204 1.84 -0.73 7.95
N LEU A 205 1.76 -1.99 7.55
CA LEU A 205 2.70 -2.61 6.63
C LEU A 205 2.20 -2.43 5.19
N LEU A 206 3.02 -1.84 4.35
CA LEU A 206 2.78 -1.66 2.92
C LEU A 206 3.66 -2.63 2.13
N GLN A 207 3.05 -3.42 1.26
CA GLN A 207 3.76 -4.13 0.19
C GLN A 207 3.62 -3.30 -1.08
N ILE A 208 4.73 -2.95 -1.70
CA ILE A 208 4.78 -2.07 -2.87
C ILE A 208 5.51 -2.81 -3.98
N VAL A 209 4.89 -2.88 -5.17
CA VAL A 209 5.49 -3.50 -6.36
C VAL A 209 5.39 -2.52 -7.53
N HIS A 210 6.53 -2.20 -8.16
CA HIS A 210 6.56 -1.41 -9.38
C HIS A 210 6.07 -2.25 -10.56
N LEU A 211 4.95 -1.86 -11.17
CA LEU A 211 4.36 -2.60 -12.30
C LEU A 211 5.01 -2.25 -13.64
N ARG A 212 5.64 -1.06 -13.74
CA ARG A 212 6.38 -0.59 -14.92
C ARG A 212 7.75 -0.03 -14.49
N PRO A 213 8.70 -0.90 -14.11
CA PRO A 213 9.98 -0.45 -13.57
C PRO A 213 10.83 0.34 -14.59
N ASP A 214 10.65 0.09 -15.89
CA ASP A 214 11.39 0.73 -16.98
C ASP A 214 10.56 1.81 -17.70
N TRP A 215 9.51 2.33 -17.02
CA TRP A 215 8.70 3.39 -17.62
C TRP A 215 9.43 4.73 -17.64
N GLU A 216 9.55 5.30 -18.83
CA GLU A 216 9.98 6.68 -19.04
C GLU A 216 8.83 7.51 -19.61
N PRO A 217 8.70 8.82 -19.23
CA PRO A 217 7.72 9.70 -19.84
C PRO A 217 8.04 9.86 -21.32
N ALA A 218 7.00 9.88 -22.16
CA ALA A 218 7.18 10.28 -23.57
C ALA A 218 7.76 11.70 -23.60
N ARG A 219 8.82 11.87 -24.38
CA ARG A 219 9.50 13.17 -24.62
C ARG A 219 8.65 14.06 -25.47
#